data_33fcbcb4109c089cbe9f25a67bf156d5
#
_entry.id   33fcbcb4109c089cbe9f25a67bf156d5
#
_cell.length_a   1.000
_cell.length_b   1.000
_cell.length_c   1.000
_cell.angle_alpha   90.00
_cell.angle_beta   90.00
_cell.angle_gamma   90.00
#
_symmetry.space_group_name_H-M   'P 1'
#
loop_
_entity.id
_entity.type
_entity.pdbx_description
1 polymer ?
#
loop_
_entity_poly.entity_id
_entity_poly.type
_entity_poly.pdbx_seq_one_letter_code
_entity_poly.pdbx_strand_id
1 'polypeptide(L)'
;MRRVGCVLDVESVLDPAVFDLVSNKTNGGYNRSTLQRSVCASVLAFSEEEPHGDLEVLGIQTFHLGLLSEVELLAAIDTCLPDPADKGSRLVTYNGRAHDMVVLRQRAERLWLFGLHRLRGWDVERDRHVDLIYHYGQHSQRRASLADVAALLGTSIRTLACSPNIAASARARDWDPVVRRNQVDVAATFLAYGHARAWQRGCARPAASAWTSLADWALALKERSSHLGDFSHHQRVDHARARLAASMGGREPCGCGGEGG
;
A
#
# COMPACT_ATOMS: atom_id res chain seq x y z
N MET A 1 -1.05 -0.71 -23.53
CA MET A 1 -0.18 0.33 -22.92
C MET A 1 0.09 -0.09 -21.47
N ARG A 2 1.34 -0.07 -21.05
CA ARG A 2 1.75 -0.44 -19.67
C ARG A 2 1.83 0.83 -18.82
N ARG A 3 1.14 0.84 -17.68
CA ARG A 3 1.18 1.92 -16.68
C ARG A 3 1.98 1.45 -15.49
N VAL A 4 2.67 2.35 -14.81
CA VAL A 4 3.42 2.05 -13.59
C VAL A 4 2.69 2.67 -12.40
N GLY A 5 2.57 1.91 -11.33
CA GLY A 5 2.00 2.39 -10.08
C GLY A 5 2.79 1.91 -8.87
N CYS A 6 2.47 2.45 -7.74
CA CYS A 6 2.95 1.92 -6.47
C CYS A 6 1.85 1.90 -5.41
N VAL A 7 1.98 0.97 -4.48
CA VAL A 7 1.27 0.98 -3.19
C VAL A 7 2.23 1.53 -2.15
N LEU A 8 1.78 2.47 -1.35
CA LEU A 8 2.53 3.04 -0.23
C LEU A 8 1.78 2.76 1.07
N ASP A 9 2.52 2.35 2.10
CA ASP A 9 2.07 2.28 3.49
C ASP A 9 3.16 2.80 4.42
N VAL A 10 2.78 3.50 5.50
CA VAL A 10 3.69 4.15 6.43
C VAL A 10 3.33 3.80 7.87
N GLU A 11 4.28 3.23 8.58
CA GLU A 11 4.18 3.09 10.03
C GLU A 11 4.72 4.34 10.72
N SER A 12 3.94 4.86 11.64
CA SER A 12 4.27 6.07 12.37
C SER A 12 4.10 5.91 13.87
N VAL A 13 4.84 6.70 14.64
CA VAL A 13 4.79 6.72 16.10
C VAL A 13 4.72 8.16 16.61
N LEU A 14 4.22 8.33 17.83
CA LEU A 14 4.26 9.63 18.50
C LEU A 14 5.71 10.16 18.54
N ASP A 15 5.93 11.39 18.09
CA ASP A 15 7.20 12.09 18.25
C ASP A 15 7.23 12.80 19.62
N PRO A 16 8.02 12.32 20.60
CA PRO A 16 8.06 12.92 21.92
C PRO A 16 8.45 14.40 21.89
N ALA A 17 9.39 14.77 20.99
CA ALA A 17 9.87 16.14 20.89
C ALA A 17 8.79 17.11 20.38
N VAL A 18 7.85 16.64 19.54
CA VAL A 18 6.70 17.43 19.10
C VAL A 18 5.63 17.44 20.18
N PHE A 19 5.39 16.27 20.79
CA PHE A 19 4.36 16.11 21.80
C PHE A 19 4.62 17.00 23.04
N ASP A 20 5.87 17.16 23.43
CA ASP A 20 6.26 18.00 24.58
C ASP A 20 6.03 19.50 24.34
N LEU A 21 5.93 19.92 23.07
CA LEU A 21 5.62 21.30 22.71
C LEU A 21 4.10 21.61 22.77
N VAL A 22 3.26 20.59 22.85
CA VAL A 22 1.81 20.80 22.87
C VAL A 22 1.33 21.13 24.27
N SER A 23 0.72 22.29 24.43
CA SER A 23 0.20 22.80 25.73
C SER A 23 -0.95 21.98 26.29
N ASN A 24 -1.76 21.36 25.43
CA ASN A 24 -2.92 20.55 25.85
C ASN A 24 -2.69 19.08 25.50
N LYS A 25 -2.17 18.33 26.47
CA LYS A 25 -1.84 16.88 26.35
C LYS A 25 -3.02 15.96 26.64
N THR A 26 -4.21 16.51 26.93
CA THR A 26 -5.40 15.70 27.27
C THR A 26 -6.26 15.36 26.06
N ASN A 27 -6.96 14.22 26.14
CA ASN A 27 -8.06 13.79 25.27
C ASN A 27 -7.75 13.63 23.78
N GLY A 28 -7.20 12.49 23.40
CA GLY A 28 -7.12 12.05 22.01
C GLY A 28 -5.96 12.61 21.19
N GLY A 29 -5.06 13.37 21.80
CA GLY A 29 -3.91 13.95 21.14
C GLY A 29 -2.90 12.95 20.55
N TYR A 30 -2.91 11.70 21.03
CA TYR A 30 -1.99 10.64 20.59
C TYR A 30 -2.22 10.21 19.14
N ASN A 31 -3.40 10.39 18.58
CA ASN A 31 -3.74 9.98 17.22
C ASN A 31 -3.68 11.11 16.19
N ARG A 32 -3.18 12.30 16.56
CA ARG A 32 -3.02 13.40 15.61
C ARG A 32 -1.81 13.15 14.75
N SER A 33 -1.99 13.13 13.44
CA SER A 33 -0.89 12.99 12.47
C SER A 33 0.22 14.02 12.67
N THR A 34 -0.12 15.24 13.10
CA THR A 34 0.83 16.33 13.42
C THR A 34 1.81 16.00 14.54
N LEU A 35 1.49 15.05 15.40
CA LEU A 35 2.33 14.63 16.51
C LEU A 35 3.14 13.37 16.19
N GLN A 36 3.02 12.83 14.99
CA GLN A 36 3.65 11.57 14.60
C GLN A 36 4.89 11.81 13.75
N ARG A 37 5.79 10.85 13.79
CA ARG A 37 6.91 10.72 12.87
C ARG A 37 6.88 9.37 12.19
N SER A 38 7.30 9.34 10.93
CA SER A 38 7.46 8.11 10.17
C SER A 38 8.63 7.29 10.71
N VAL A 39 8.42 6.01 10.94
CA VAL A 39 9.47 5.10 11.44
C VAL A 39 9.80 4.00 10.46
N CYS A 40 8.83 3.61 9.62
CA CYS A 40 8.99 2.63 8.56
C CYS A 40 8.05 2.99 7.40
N ALA A 41 8.46 2.70 6.18
CA ALA A 41 7.60 2.81 5.01
C ALA A 41 7.94 1.71 4.01
N SER A 42 6.92 1.13 3.39
CA SER A 42 7.08 0.20 2.27
C SER A 42 6.42 0.74 1.01
N VAL A 43 7.11 0.55 -0.12
CA VAL A 43 6.62 0.88 -1.45
C VAL A 43 6.63 -0.40 -2.29
N LEU A 44 5.44 -0.89 -2.66
CA LEU A 44 5.28 -1.99 -3.62
C LEU A 44 5.08 -1.36 -5.00
N ALA A 45 6.04 -1.54 -5.89
CA ALA A 45 5.94 -1.13 -7.28
C ALA A 45 5.22 -2.20 -8.11
N PHE A 46 4.32 -1.76 -9.00
CA PHE A 46 3.59 -2.65 -9.90
C PHE A 46 3.39 -2.02 -11.28
N SER A 47 3.08 -2.86 -12.27
CA SER A 47 2.58 -2.41 -13.57
C SER A 47 1.14 -2.86 -13.77
N GLU A 48 0.37 -2.05 -14.52
CA GLU A 48 -0.98 -2.36 -14.99
C GLU A 48 -0.97 -2.36 -16.51
N GLU A 49 -1.37 -3.49 -17.15
CA GLU A 49 -1.37 -3.62 -18.60
C GLU A 49 -2.77 -3.42 -19.17
N GLU A 50 -2.92 -2.41 -20.03
CA GLU A 50 -4.15 -2.17 -20.77
C GLU A 50 -4.24 -3.07 -22.03
N PRO A 51 -5.44 -3.52 -22.49
CA PRO A 51 -6.75 -3.05 -22.02
C PRO A 51 -7.35 -3.82 -20.83
N HIS A 52 -6.77 -4.94 -20.43
CA HIS A 52 -7.39 -5.86 -19.47
C HIS A 52 -7.18 -5.47 -18.01
N GLY A 53 -6.20 -4.61 -17.73
CA GLY A 53 -5.85 -4.19 -16.38
C GLY A 53 -5.10 -5.27 -15.60
N ASP A 54 -4.36 -6.14 -16.29
CA ASP A 54 -3.52 -7.16 -15.65
C ASP A 54 -2.46 -6.48 -14.80
N LEU A 55 -2.28 -6.95 -13.58
CA LEU A 55 -1.37 -6.39 -12.60
C LEU A 55 -0.15 -7.30 -12.43
N GLU A 56 1.03 -6.69 -12.41
CA GLU A 56 2.30 -7.39 -12.19
C GLU A 56 3.12 -6.68 -11.11
N VAL A 57 3.53 -7.42 -10.07
CA VAL A 57 4.43 -6.91 -9.02
C VAL A 57 5.85 -6.79 -9.60
N LEU A 58 6.43 -5.60 -9.46
CA LEU A 58 7.80 -5.32 -9.87
C LEU A 58 8.78 -5.43 -8.70
N GLY A 59 8.32 -5.20 -7.48
CA GLY A 59 9.13 -5.30 -6.28
C GLY A 59 8.54 -4.59 -5.07
N ILE A 60 9.09 -4.88 -3.89
CA ILE A 60 8.83 -4.15 -2.64
C ILE A 60 10.15 -3.59 -2.12
N GLN A 61 10.16 -2.31 -1.78
CA GLN A 61 11.25 -1.65 -1.07
C GLN A 61 10.72 -1.18 0.28
N THR A 62 11.52 -1.41 1.33
CA THR A 62 11.15 -1.01 2.70
C THR A 62 12.28 -0.20 3.33
N PHE A 63 11.93 0.91 3.93
CA PHE A 63 12.81 1.86 4.57
C PHE A 63 12.42 2.01 6.03
N HIS A 64 13.40 2.05 6.95
CA HIS A 64 13.11 2.22 8.37
C HIS A 64 14.25 2.94 9.12
N LEU A 65 13.90 3.55 10.26
CA LEU A 65 14.86 4.35 11.06
C LEU A 65 15.97 3.52 11.71
N GLY A 66 15.95 2.20 11.59
CA GLY A 66 17.08 1.35 12.00
C GLY A 66 18.26 1.40 11.05
N LEU A 67 18.03 1.76 9.79
CA LEU A 67 19.04 1.85 8.74
C LEU A 67 19.29 3.29 8.25
N LEU A 68 18.27 4.15 8.33
CA LEU A 68 18.27 5.50 7.76
C LEU A 68 17.94 6.53 8.83
N SER A 69 18.41 7.75 8.67
CA SER A 69 17.86 8.92 9.35
C SER A 69 16.44 9.21 8.77
N GLU A 70 15.67 10.02 9.47
CA GLU A 70 14.32 10.40 8.97
C GLU A 70 14.40 11.21 7.67
N VAL A 71 15.43 12.02 7.49
CA VAL A 71 15.68 12.77 6.24
C VAL A 71 15.92 11.81 5.07
N GLU A 72 16.78 10.81 5.27
CA GLU A 72 17.09 9.80 4.27
C GLU A 72 15.88 8.92 3.97
N LEU A 73 15.07 8.58 4.99
CA LEU A 73 13.84 7.82 4.82
C LEU A 73 12.84 8.56 3.93
N LEU A 74 12.59 9.85 4.18
CA LEU A 74 11.70 10.66 3.37
C LEU A 74 12.21 10.83 1.94
N ALA A 75 13.53 11.03 1.75
CA ALA A 75 14.15 11.13 0.44
C ALA A 75 14.07 9.80 -0.33
N ALA A 76 14.26 8.67 0.34
CA ALA A 76 14.13 7.35 -0.25
C ALA A 76 12.67 7.08 -0.69
N ILE A 77 11.68 7.41 0.13
CA ILE A 77 10.27 7.33 -0.25
C ILE A 77 10.01 8.18 -1.50
N ASP A 78 10.42 9.47 -1.49
CA ASP A 78 10.23 10.37 -2.64
C ASP A 78 10.80 9.77 -3.93
N THR A 79 11.98 9.19 -3.88
CA THR A 79 12.65 8.57 -5.02
C THR A 79 11.89 7.34 -5.55
N CYS A 80 11.25 6.57 -4.67
CA CYS A 80 10.52 5.34 -5.05
C CYS A 80 9.10 5.60 -5.57
N LEU A 81 8.50 6.73 -5.23
CA LEU A 81 7.19 7.09 -5.79
C LEU A 81 7.30 7.29 -7.30
N PRO A 82 6.30 6.87 -8.10
CA PRO A 82 6.28 7.17 -9.53
C PRO A 82 6.15 8.68 -9.75
N ASP A 83 6.58 9.15 -10.92
CA ASP A 83 6.49 10.57 -11.24
C ASP A 83 5.02 11.00 -11.36
N PRO A 84 4.54 11.95 -10.53
CA PRO A 84 3.17 12.46 -10.63
C PRO A 84 2.91 13.25 -11.93
N ALA A 85 3.94 13.70 -12.66
CA ALA A 85 3.79 14.31 -13.96
C ALA A 85 3.46 13.29 -15.06
N ASP A 86 3.83 12.01 -14.87
CA ASP A 86 3.44 10.95 -15.79
C ASP A 86 1.96 10.60 -15.60
N LYS A 87 1.13 10.94 -16.58
CA LYS A 87 -0.32 10.69 -16.59
C LYS A 87 -0.68 9.19 -16.52
N GLY A 88 0.24 8.31 -16.86
CA GLY A 88 0.08 6.86 -16.75
C GLY A 88 0.30 6.33 -15.33
N SER A 89 0.98 7.09 -14.47
CA SER A 89 1.35 6.63 -13.13
C SER A 89 0.18 6.68 -12.13
N ARG A 90 0.25 5.85 -11.09
CA ARG A 90 -0.74 5.75 -9.99
C ARG A 90 -0.06 5.60 -8.65
N LEU A 91 -0.63 6.26 -7.64
CA LEU A 91 -0.36 5.99 -6.24
C LEU A 91 -1.59 5.31 -5.62
N VAL A 92 -1.38 4.21 -4.90
CA VAL A 92 -2.43 3.48 -4.19
C VAL A 92 -2.10 3.47 -2.70
N THR A 93 -3.09 3.74 -1.87
CA THR A 93 -2.97 3.69 -0.41
C THR A 93 -4.23 3.11 0.21
N TYR A 94 -4.16 2.76 1.48
CA TYR A 94 -5.34 2.48 2.31
C TYR A 94 -5.42 3.49 3.44
N ASN A 95 -6.34 4.46 3.35
CA ASN A 95 -6.46 5.63 4.25
C ASN A 95 -5.26 6.61 4.18
N GLY A 96 -4.43 6.50 3.15
CA GLY A 96 -3.19 7.28 3.07
C GLY A 96 -3.41 8.75 2.84
N ARG A 97 -4.50 9.17 2.19
CA ARG A 97 -4.84 10.60 2.04
C ARG A 97 -5.10 11.29 3.37
N ALA A 98 -5.66 10.57 4.34
CA ALA A 98 -5.98 11.11 5.65
C ALA A 98 -4.87 10.87 6.68
N HIS A 99 -3.93 9.96 6.41
CA HIS A 99 -2.89 9.58 7.35
C HIS A 99 -1.48 9.66 6.75
N ASP A 100 -1.10 8.72 5.89
CA ASP A 100 0.30 8.54 5.44
C ASP A 100 0.86 9.79 4.76
N MET A 101 0.14 10.32 3.76
CA MET A 101 0.55 11.53 3.05
C MET A 101 0.61 12.75 3.96
N VAL A 102 -0.32 12.82 4.92
CA VAL A 102 -0.35 13.92 5.90
C VAL A 102 0.87 13.84 6.83
N VAL A 103 1.19 12.65 7.35
CA VAL A 103 2.38 12.45 8.19
C VAL A 103 3.65 12.78 7.41
N LEU A 104 3.82 12.23 6.21
CA LEU A 104 5.02 12.46 5.38
C LEU A 104 5.19 13.94 5.05
N ARG A 105 4.12 14.64 4.64
CA ARG A 105 4.16 16.08 4.37
C ARG A 105 4.61 16.87 5.60
N GLN A 106 3.94 16.65 6.73
CA GLN A 106 4.23 17.39 7.97
C GLN A 106 5.65 17.12 8.49
N ARG A 107 6.17 15.91 8.29
CA ARG A 107 7.56 15.59 8.60
C ARG A 107 8.53 16.29 7.66
N ALA A 108 8.22 16.31 6.35
CA ALA A 108 9.02 17.06 5.37
C ALA A 108 9.06 18.56 5.69
N GLU A 109 7.91 19.18 6.02
CA GLU A 109 7.81 20.58 6.45
C GLU A 109 8.67 20.84 7.70
N ARG A 110 8.56 19.99 8.73
CA ARG A 110 9.34 20.11 9.98
C ARG A 110 10.83 20.04 9.75
N LEU A 111 11.26 19.21 8.80
CA LEU A 111 12.67 18.95 8.47
C LEU A 111 13.19 19.86 7.35
N TRP A 112 12.40 20.83 6.90
CA TRP A 112 12.74 21.76 5.79
C TRP A 112 13.06 21.07 4.47
N LEU A 113 12.41 19.92 4.19
CA LEU A 113 12.61 19.11 2.98
C LEU A 113 11.62 19.49 1.87
N PHE A 114 11.60 20.74 1.46
CA PHE A 114 10.66 21.23 0.44
C PHE A 114 10.99 20.80 -1.00
N GLY A 115 12.14 20.15 -1.20
CA GLY A 115 12.60 19.63 -2.49
C GLY A 115 12.05 18.23 -2.87
N LEU A 116 11.22 17.60 -2.04
CA LEU A 116 10.64 16.28 -2.30
C LEU A 116 9.53 16.39 -3.36
N HIS A 117 9.91 16.32 -4.64
CA HIS A 117 9.02 16.67 -5.76
C HIS A 117 7.89 15.67 -5.96
N ARG A 118 8.17 14.37 -5.87
CA ARG A 118 7.18 13.32 -6.09
C ARG A 118 6.17 13.26 -4.95
N LEU A 119 6.66 13.31 -3.71
CA LEU A 119 5.79 13.36 -2.53
C LEU A 119 4.84 14.56 -2.58
N ARG A 120 5.36 15.76 -2.88
CA ARG A 120 4.54 16.98 -3.04
C ARG A 120 3.54 16.85 -4.18
N GLY A 121 3.94 16.29 -5.31
CA GLY A 121 3.05 16.08 -6.44
C GLY A 121 1.90 15.12 -6.10
N TRP A 122 2.18 14.02 -5.40
CA TRP A 122 1.15 13.07 -4.99
C TRP A 122 0.27 13.58 -3.84
N ASP A 123 0.74 14.47 -2.99
CA ASP A 123 -0.08 15.10 -1.95
C ASP A 123 -1.23 15.95 -2.54
N VAL A 124 -1.01 16.57 -3.68
CA VAL A 124 -2.02 17.39 -4.38
C VAL A 124 -2.81 16.63 -5.46
N GLU A 125 -2.26 15.53 -5.97
CA GLU A 125 -2.91 14.72 -7.00
C GLU A 125 -4.12 13.98 -6.42
N ARG A 126 -5.31 14.15 -7.02
CA ARG A 126 -6.57 13.56 -6.53
C ARG A 126 -7.08 12.41 -7.37
N ASP A 127 -6.91 12.50 -8.67
CA ASP A 127 -7.55 11.56 -9.60
C ASP A 127 -6.80 10.23 -9.70
N ARG A 128 -5.48 10.28 -9.62
CA ARG A 128 -4.59 9.12 -9.76
C ARG A 128 -4.04 8.61 -8.44
N HIS A 129 -4.26 9.32 -7.34
CA HIS A 129 -4.06 8.82 -6.00
C HIS A 129 -5.31 8.05 -5.54
N VAL A 130 -5.28 6.74 -5.70
CA VAL A 130 -6.38 5.83 -5.34
C VAL A 130 -6.28 5.47 -3.86
N ASP A 131 -7.09 6.10 -3.03
CA ASP A 131 -7.21 5.72 -1.62
C ASP A 131 -8.37 4.75 -1.44
N LEU A 132 -8.04 3.48 -1.18
CA LEU A 132 -8.99 2.38 -1.15
C LEU A 132 -10.00 2.45 0.00
N ILE A 133 -9.75 3.25 1.03
CA ILE A 133 -10.73 3.44 2.10
C ILE A 133 -12.05 4.01 1.57
N TYR A 134 -12.00 4.80 0.49
CA TYR A 134 -13.19 5.31 -0.17
C TYR A 134 -13.94 4.23 -0.95
N HIS A 135 -13.26 3.21 -1.45
CA HIS A 135 -13.91 2.08 -2.12
C HIS A 135 -14.61 1.15 -1.13
N TYR A 136 -13.98 0.86 0.01
CA TYR A 136 -14.45 -0.14 0.97
C TYR A 136 -15.26 0.45 2.15
N GLY A 137 -15.24 1.76 2.37
CA GLY A 137 -15.81 2.37 3.56
C GLY A 137 -16.60 3.67 3.38
N GLN A 138 -16.92 4.07 2.16
CA GLN A 138 -17.39 5.41 1.81
C GLN A 138 -18.69 5.87 2.52
N HIS A 139 -19.55 4.95 2.95
CA HIS A 139 -20.87 5.28 3.52
C HIS A 139 -21.07 4.73 4.94
N SER A 140 -20.04 4.18 5.56
CA SER A 140 -20.12 3.61 6.90
C SER A 140 -19.57 4.60 7.95
N GLN A 141 -20.30 4.76 9.06
CA GLN A 141 -19.76 5.47 10.23
C GLN A 141 -18.52 4.78 10.82
N ARG A 142 -18.38 3.47 10.57
CA ARG A 142 -17.20 2.67 10.91
C ARG A 142 -16.51 2.28 9.60
N ARG A 143 -15.41 2.94 9.29
CA ARG A 143 -14.57 2.59 8.15
C ARG A 143 -14.00 1.19 8.34
N ALA A 144 -14.09 0.33 7.34
CA ALA A 144 -13.43 -0.97 7.36
C ALA A 144 -11.93 -0.78 7.55
N SER A 145 -11.31 -1.59 8.41
CA SER A 145 -9.85 -1.64 8.49
C SER A 145 -9.27 -2.42 7.33
N LEU A 146 -7.98 -2.22 7.00
CA LEU A 146 -7.31 -3.06 6.00
C LEU A 146 -7.39 -4.55 6.37
N ALA A 147 -7.35 -4.88 7.67
CA ALA A 147 -7.50 -6.25 8.14
C ALA A 147 -8.90 -6.84 7.83
N ASP A 148 -9.97 -6.03 7.93
CA ASP A 148 -11.32 -6.46 7.58
C ASP A 148 -11.44 -6.70 6.07
N VAL A 149 -10.85 -5.81 5.25
CA VAL A 149 -10.83 -5.95 3.79
C VAL A 149 -10.01 -7.17 3.39
N ALA A 150 -8.84 -7.39 3.96
CA ALA A 150 -8.04 -8.59 3.70
C ALA A 150 -8.80 -9.87 4.05
N ALA A 151 -9.50 -9.89 5.19
CA ALA A 151 -10.36 -11.02 5.58
C ALA A 151 -11.52 -11.23 4.60
N LEU A 152 -12.16 -10.15 4.14
CA LEU A 152 -13.19 -10.22 3.09
C LEU A 152 -12.65 -10.86 1.80
N LEU A 153 -11.41 -10.52 1.44
CA LEU A 153 -10.74 -11.07 0.25
C LEU A 153 -10.20 -12.49 0.47
N GLY A 154 -10.35 -13.02 1.67
CA GLY A 154 -10.00 -14.41 2.03
C GLY A 154 -8.56 -14.58 2.51
N THR A 155 -7.86 -13.52 2.86
CA THR A 155 -6.54 -13.59 3.51
C THR A 155 -6.57 -12.96 4.90
N SER A 156 -5.64 -13.34 5.77
CA SER A 156 -5.55 -12.80 7.13
C SER A 156 -4.18 -12.16 7.36
N ILE A 157 -4.13 -10.84 7.27
CA ILE A 157 -2.89 -10.11 7.58
C ILE A 157 -2.50 -10.20 9.05
N ARG A 158 -3.46 -10.45 9.95
CA ARG A 158 -3.17 -10.66 11.37
C ARG A 158 -2.42 -11.97 11.62
N THR A 159 -2.66 -12.98 10.79
CA THR A 159 -1.95 -14.27 10.87
C THR A 159 -0.56 -14.17 10.24
N LEU A 160 -0.44 -13.37 9.16
CA LEU A 160 0.81 -13.19 8.41
C LEU A 160 1.80 -12.25 9.14
N ALA A 161 1.28 -11.24 9.84
CA ALA A 161 2.08 -10.36 10.68
C ALA A 161 1.47 -10.33 12.07
N CYS A 162 2.13 -10.93 13.07
CA CYS A 162 1.79 -10.66 14.46
C CYS A 162 1.64 -9.16 14.62
N SER A 163 0.48 -8.67 15.14
CA SER A 163 0.26 -7.23 15.29
C SER A 163 1.26 -6.63 16.28
N PRO A 164 2.44 -6.16 15.83
CA PRO A 164 3.43 -5.63 16.77
C PRO A 164 2.91 -4.31 17.35
N ASN A 165 3.29 -4.05 18.58
CA ASN A 165 3.18 -2.68 19.09
C ASN A 165 4.32 -1.87 18.44
N ILE A 166 4.03 -1.20 17.32
CA ILE A 166 4.99 -0.43 16.53
C ILE A 166 5.81 0.54 17.40
N ALA A 167 5.16 1.23 18.34
CA ALA A 167 5.86 2.16 19.21
C ALA A 167 6.81 1.46 20.21
N ALA A 168 6.46 0.27 20.69
CA ALA A 168 7.33 -0.51 21.55
C ALA A 168 8.51 -1.08 20.76
N SER A 169 8.26 -1.68 19.60
CA SER A 169 9.30 -2.22 18.71
C SER A 169 10.28 -1.13 18.27
N ALA A 170 9.79 0.02 17.82
CA ALA A 170 10.65 1.14 17.43
C ALA A 170 11.52 1.67 18.60
N ARG A 171 10.98 1.72 19.81
CA ARG A 171 11.75 2.09 21.02
C ARG A 171 12.81 1.06 21.36
N ALA A 172 12.48 -0.22 21.25
CA ALA A 172 13.41 -1.33 21.47
C ALA A 172 14.44 -1.48 20.31
N ARG A 173 14.28 -0.73 19.22
CA ARG A 173 15.03 -0.90 17.97
C ARG A 173 14.92 -2.30 17.36
N ASP A 174 13.80 -2.98 17.63
CA ASP A 174 13.42 -4.25 17.02
C ASP A 174 12.61 -3.96 15.75
N TRP A 175 13.30 -3.88 14.62
CA TRP A 175 12.74 -3.43 13.35
C TRP A 175 12.06 -4.56 12.56
N ASP A 176 12.45 -5.82 12.78
CA ASP A 176 11.91 -6.94 12.01
C ASP A 176 10.37 -7.05 12.07
N PRO A 177 9.72 -6.96 13.24
CA PRO A 177 8.26 -7.00 13.30
C PRO A 177 7.59 -5.81 12.58
N VAL A 178 8.22 -4.61 12.66
CA VAL A 178 7.72 -3.39 12.02
C VAL A 178 7.79 -3.52 10.50
N VAL A 179 8.95 -3.95 9.97
CA VAL A 179 9.17 -4.18 8.55
C VAL A 179 8.21 -5.23 8.01
N ARG A 180 8.10 -6.39 8.67
CA ARG A 180 7.19 -7.46 8.26
C ARG A 180 5.75 -6.99 8.19
N ARG A 181 5.30 -6.26 9.20
CA ARG A 181 3.94 -5.71 9.24
C ARG A 181 3.70 -4.78 8.05
N ASN A 182 4.57 -3.82 7.83
CA ASN A 182 4.43 -2.84 6.77
C ASN A 182 4.48 -3.47 5.36
N GLN A 183 5.32 -4.50 5.16
CA GLN A 183 5.35 -5.27 3.91
C GLN A 183 4.07 -6.05 3.67
N VAL A 184 3.48 -6.64 4.69
CA VAL A 184 2.20 -7.35 4.57
C VAL A 184 1.06 -6.36 4.28
N ASP A 185 1.09 -5.17 4.86
CA ASP A 185 0.05 -4.17 4.64
C ASP A 185 0.08 -3.61 3.21
N VAL A 186 1.26 -3.37 2.60
CA VAL A 186 1.31 -2.99 1.17
C VAL A 186 0.90 -4.15 0.25
N ALA A 187 1.22 -5.40 0.58
CA ALA A 187 0.80 -6.56 -0.20
C ALA A 187 -0.73 -6.74 -0.14
N ALA A 188 -1.34 -6.61 1.04
CA ALA A 188 -2.79 -6.66 1.22
C ALA A 188 -3.50 -5.50 0.49
N THR A 189 -2.93 -4.30 0.54
CA THR A 189 -3.44 -3.13 -0.18
C THR A 189 -3.37 -3.33 -1.70
N PHE A 190 -2.30 -3.95 -2.21
CA PHE A 190 -2.19 -4.31 -3.63
C PHE A 190 -3.27 -5.30 -4.07
N LEU A 191 -3.54 -6.35 -3.27
CA LEU A 191 -4.63 -7.29 -3.54
C LEU A 191 -6.00 -6.59 -3.53
N ALA A 192 -6.23 -5.73 -2.53
CA ALA A 192 -7.45 -4.93 -2.44
C ALA A 192 -7.62 -4.01 -3.68
N TYR A 193 -6.54 -3.42 -4.17
CA TYR A 193 -6.54 -2.64 -5.42
C TYR A 193 -6.93 -3.51 -6.63
N GLY A 194 -6.36 -4.71 -6.77
CA GLY A 194 -6.71 -5.65 -7.83
C GLY A 194 -8.21 -5.98 -7.84
N HIS A 195 -8.81 -6.23 -6.67
CA HIS A 195 -10.24 -6.48 -6.55
C HIS A 195 -11.09 -5.24 -6.85
N ALA A 196 -10.69 -4.06 -6.40
CA ALA A 196 -11.37 -2.81 -6.74
C ALA A 196 -11.35 -2.55 -8.26
N ARG A 197 -10.21 -2.81 -8.92
CA ARG A 197 -10.08 -2.70 -10.39
C ARG A 197 -10.95 -3.73 -11.12
N ALA A 198 -10.99 -4.97 -10.62
CA ALA A 198 -11.85 -6.02 -11.17
C ALA A 198 -13.33 -5.62 -11.12
N TRP A 199 -13.77 -5.08 -9.99
CA TRP A 199 -15.12 -4.56 -9.82
C TRP A 199 -15.44 -3.42 -10.81
N GLN A 200 -14.54 -2.42 -10.90
CA GLN A 200 -14.72 -1.28 -11.81
C GLN A 200 -14.79 -1.68 -13.28
N ARG A 201 -14.07 -2.75 -13.66
CA ARG A 201 -14.03 -3.25 -15.05
C ARG A 201 -15.09 -4.31 -15.37
N GLY A 202 -15.81 -4.81 -14.37
CA GLY A 202 -16.70 -5.95 -14.54
C GLY A 202 -15.98 -7.22 -15.02
N CYS A 203 -14.71 -7.39 -14.65
CA CYS A 203 -13.84 -8.45 -15.14
C CYS A 203 -12.90 -8.96 -14.03
N ALA A 204 -12.80 -10.28 -13.85
CA ALA A 204 -12.01 -10.89 -12.79
C ALA A 204 -10.47 -10.77 -13.00
N ARG A 205 -10.00 -10.44 -14.20
CA ARG A 205 -8.56 -10.45 -14.55
C ARG A 205 -7.68 -9.61 -13.64
N PRO A 206 -8.01 -8.34 -13.31
CA PRO A 206 -7.16 -7.54 -12.41
C PRO A 206 -6.99 -8.17 -11.03
N ALA A 207 -8.04 -8.75 -10.45
CA ALA A 207 -7.93 -9.45 -9.17
C ALA A 207 -7.10 -10.73 -9.30
N ALA A 208 -7.36 -11.52 -10.33
CA ALA A 208 -6.65 -12.78 -10.54
C ALA A 208 -5.16 -12.56 -10.83
N SER A 209 -4.81 -11.57 -11.68
CA SER A 209 -3.41 -11.22 -11.95
C SER A 209 -2.69 -10.66 -10.72
N ALA A 210 -3.37 -9.87 -9.87
CA ALA A 210 -2.79 -9.40 -8.63
C ALA A 210 -2.40 -10.55 -7.70
N TRP A 211 -3.28 -11.55 -7.50
CA TRP A 211 -2.99 -12.73 -6.69
C TRP A 211 -1.85 -13.56 -7.24
N THR A 212 -1.88 -13.87 -8.54
CA THR A 212 -0.85 -14.71 -9.17
C THR A 212 0.50 -14.03 -9.20
N SER A 213 0.55 -12.77 -9.59
CA SER A 213 1.79 -12.01 -9.64
C SER A 213 2.44 -11.82 -8.27
N LEU A 214 1.64 -11.51 -7.23
CA LEU A 214 2.16 -11.40 -5.87
C LEU A 214 2.70 -12.75 -5.38
N ALA A 215 1.99 -13.85 -5.65
CA ALA A 215 2.41 -15.19 -5.26
C ALA A 215 3.71 -15.60 -5.95
N ASP A 216 3.82 -15.37 -7.25
CA ASP A 216 5.01 -15.73 -8.04
C ASP A 216 6.23 -14.89 -7.61
N TRP A 217 6.02 -13.59 -7.35
CA TRP A 217 7.05 -12.71 -6.82
C TRP A 217 7.49 -13.14 -5.41
N ALA A 218 6.55 -13.45 -4.50
CA ALA A 218 6.83 -13.90 -3.14
C ALA A 218 7.57 -15.25 -3.12
N LEU A 219 7.22 -16.16 -4.04
CA LEU A 219 7.89 -17.44 -4.19
C LEU A 219 9.37 -17.26 -4.62
N ALA A 220 9.62 -16.34 -5.54
CA ALA A 220 10.98 -16.03 -5.99
C ALA A 220 11.87 -15.45 -4.87
N LEU A 221 11.25 -14.85 -3.84
CA LEU A 221 11.95 -14.28 -2.67
C LEU A 221 11.92 -15.16 -1.42
N LYS A 222 11.39 -16.37 -1.48
CA LYS A 222 11.12 -17.24 -0.32
C LYS A 222 12.31 -17.35 0.65
N GLU A 223 13.53 -17.36 0.15
CA GLU A 223 14.73 -17.42 0.99
C GLU A 223 15.02 -16.11 1.75
N ARG A 224 14.51 -14.97 1.26
CA ARG A 224 14.78 -13.63 1.82
C ARG A 224 13.62 -13.07 2.66
N SER A 225 12.39 -13.55 2.46
CA SER A 225 11.18 -13.00 3.06
C SER A 225 10.14 -14.09 3.32
N SER A 226 10.39 -14.94 4.32
CA SER A 226 9.51 -16.09 4.63
C SER A 226 8.05 -15.70 4.89
N HIS A 227 7.81 -14.54 5.51
CA HIS A 227 6.46 -14.05 5.84
C HIS A 227 5.63 -13.65 4.60
N LEU A 228 6.28 -13.25 3.50
CA LEU A 228 5.59 -13.01 2.23
C LEU A 228 5.37 -14.31 1.45
N GLY A 229 6.15 -15.36 1.73
CA GLY A 229 5.98 -16.68 1.14
C GLY A 229 4.61 -17.30 1.41
N ASP A 230 3.95 -16.93 2.50
CA ASP A 230 2.59 -17.39 2.81
C ASP A 230 1.56 -16.99 1.75
N PHE A 231 1.79 -15.89 1.04
CA PHE A 231 0.96 -15.51 -0.12
C PHE A 231 1.08 -16.49 -1.29
N SER A 232 2.25 -17.11 -1.50
CA SER A 232 2.50 -18.04 -2.61
C SER A 232 1.74 -19.36 -2.48
N HIS A 233 1.41 -19.78 -1.26
CA HIS A 233 0.71 -21.03 -0.95
C HIS A 233 -0.77 -20.83 -0.61
N HIS A 234 -1.27 -19.61 -0.76
CA HIS A 234 -2.65 -19.31 -0.41
C HIS A 234 -3.63 -19.93 -1.41
N GLN A 235 -4.70 -20.59 -0.92
CA GLN A 235 -5.71 -21.26 -1.75
C GLN A 235 -6.35 -20.34 -2.82
N ARG A 236 -6.37 -19.03 -2.61
CA ARG A 236 -6.86 -18.04 -3.58
C ARG A 236 -5.98 -17.96 -4.82
N VAL A 237 -4.70 -18.32 -4.74
CA VAL A 237 -3.78 -18.31 -5.88
C VAL A 237 -4.21 -19.35 -6.92
N ASP A 238 -4.59 -20.56 -6.50
CA ASP A 238 -5.05 -21.60 -7.43
C ASP A 238 -6.37 -21.19 -8.09
N HIS A 239 -7.30 -20.61 -7.32
CA HIS A 239 -8.52 -20.03 -7.87
C HIS A 239 -8.23 -18.91 -8.89
N ALA A 240 -7.28 -18.01 -8.58
CA ALA A 240 -6.88 -16.91 -9.45
C ALA A 240 -6.26 -17.43 -10.76
N ARG A 241 -5.37 -18.43 -10.68
CA ARG A 241 -4.77 -19.09 -11.86
C ARG A 241 -5.83 -19.72 -12.75
N ALA A 242 -6.81 -20.41 -12.17
CA ALA A 242 -7.92 -20.99 -12.92
C ALA A 242 -8.77 -19.90 -13.63
N ARG A 243 -9.03 -18.77 -12.97
CA ARG A 243 -9.74 -17.64 -13.58
C ARG A 243 -8.98 -17.00 -14.73
N LEU A 244 -7.67 -16.80 -14.59
CA LEU A 244 -6.85 -16.29 -15.70
C LEU A 244 -6.87 -17.24 -16.89
N ALA A 245 -6.70 -18.54 -16.68
CA ALA A 245 -6.75 -19.54 -17.74
C ALA A 245 -8.12 -19.53 -18.46
N ALA A 246 -9.23 -19.43 -17.73
CA ALA A 246 -10.57 -19.34 -18.30
C ALA A 246 -10.77 -18.08 -19.15
N SER A 247 -10.24 -16.94 -18.70
CA SER A 247 -10.35 -15.66 -19.43
C SER A 247 -9.53 -15.63 -20.72
N MET A 248 -8.39 -16.34 -20.77
CA MET A 248 -7.57 -16.50 -21.97
C MET A 248 -8.20 -17.44 -23.00
N GLY A 249 -9.01 -18.42 -22.54
CA GLY A 249 -9.72 -19.35 -23.39
C GLY A 249 -11.02 -18.83 -24.03
N GLY A 250 -11.33 -17.53 -23.88
CA GLY A 250 -12.50 -16.89 -24.48
C GLY A 250 -13.85 -17.28 -23.84
N ARG A 251 -13.84 -17.92 -22.66
CA ARG A 251 -15.05 -18.41 -21.98
C ARG A 251 -15.70 -17.39 -21.04
N GLU A 252 -15.02 -16.33 -20.65
CA GLU A 252 -15.62 -15.19 -19.94
C GLU A 252 -15.42 -13.93 -20.80
N PRO A 253 -16.49 -13.33 -21.33
CA PRO A 253 -16.37 -12.02 -21.95
C PRO A 253 -15.99 -11.02 -20.86
N CYS A 254 -14.76 -10.47 -20.94
CA CYS A 254 -14.49 -9.21 -20.28
C CYS A 254 -15.49 -8.19 -20.82
N GLY A 255 -16.35 -7.61 -19.97
CA GLY A 255 -17.31 -6.58 -20.37
C GLY A 255 -16.68 -5.26 -20.87
N CYS A 256 -15.47 -5.32 -21.36
CA CYS A 256 -14.68 -4.21 -21.90
C CYS A 256 -15.05 -3.91 -23.37
N GLY A 257 -16.18 -4.44 -23.87
CA GLY A 257 -16.72 -4.10 -25.19
C GLY A 257 -17.24 -2.66 -25.15
N GLY A 258 -16.46 -1.74 -25.74
CA GLY A 258 -16.81 -0.34 -25.87
C GLY A 258 -18.17 -0.16 -26.53
N GLU A 259 -19.00 0.63 -25.91
CA GLU A 259 -19.97 1.43 -26.62
C GLU A 259 -19.33 2.80 -26.84
N GLY A 260 -18.65 2.93 -27.98
CA GLY A 260 -18.45 4.20 -28.63
C GLY A 260 -19.76 4.56 -29.33
N GLY A 261 -20.39 5.60 -28.87
CA GLY A 261 -21.54 6.25 -29.44
C GLY A 261 -21.58 7.66 -28.90
#